data_fdd5e3eebe36351d1831468910e6aaa9
#
_entry.id   fdd5e3eebe36351d1831468910e6aaa9
#
_cell.length_a   1.000
_cell.length_b   1.000
_cell.length_c   1.000
_cell.angle_alpha   90.00
_cell.angle_beta   90.00
_cell.angle_gamma   90.00
#
_symmetry.space_group_name_H-M   'P 1'
#
loop_
_entity.id
_entity.type
_entity.pdbx_description
1 polymer ?
#
loop_
_entity_poly.entity_id
_entity_poly.type
_entity_poly.pdbx_seq_one_letter_code
_entity_poly.pdbx_strand_id
1 'polypeptide(L)'
;MAVGEALYRALDAVIKLNESGTKVGLINKATLNVYDETMMKKLVAAPFVLVVEGFNVKTGLGSRFGTELLKRGFKGKYNNIGTNREGSGGLWQQMGYQGLDSDGISKAIKALA
;
A
#
# COMPACT_ATOMS: atom_id res chain seq x y z
N MET A 1 -4.09 0.43 0.16
CA MET A 1 -4.21 1.38 -0.96
C MET A 1 -3.04 1.19 -1.91
N ALA A 2 -3.29 1.20 -3.21
CA ALA A 2 -2.24 1.05 -4.22
C ALA A 2 -2.35 2.14 -5.29
N VAL A 3 -1.22 2.54 -5.85
CA VAL A 3 -1.15 3.56 -6.88
C VAL A 3 -0.43 3.01 -8.12
N GLY A 4 -0.96 3.37 -9.30
CA GLY A 4 -0.36 3.02 -10.58
C GLY A 4 -0.33 1.51 -10.84
N GLU A 5 0.76 1.04 -11.40
CA GLU A 5 0.94 -0.36 -11.79
C GLU A 5 1.00 -1.34 -10.60
N ALA A 6 1.25 -0.84 -9.39
CA ALA A 6 1.20 -1.67 -8.18
C ALA A 6 -0.20 -2.20 -7.87
N LEU A 7 -1.25 -1.60 -8.46
CA LEU A 7 -2.64 -1.98 -8.22
C LEU A 7 -2.90 -3.46 -8.51
N TYR A 8 -2.38 -3.99 -9.61
CA TYR A 8 -2.65 -5.37 -10.02
C TYR A 8 -2.07 -6.40 -9.06
N ARG A 9 -0.86 -6.15 -8.58
CA ARG A 9 -0.23 -7.03 -7.58
C ARG A 9 -0.91 -6.91 -6.21
N ALA A 10 -1.33 -5.71 -5.85
CA ALA A 10 -2.10 -5.48 -4.63
C ALA A 10 -3.47 -6.15 -4.70
N LEU A 11 -4.13 -6.12 -5.85
CA LEU A 11 -5.42 -6.79 -6.04
C LEU A 11 -5.28 -8.31 -5.85
N ASP A 12 -4.27 -8.92 -6.45
CA ASP A 12 -3.99 -10.35 -6.28
C ASP A 12 -3.76 -10.71 -4.81
N ALA A 13 -2.96 -9.91 -4.11
CA ALA A 13 -2.71 -10.10 -2.68
C ALA A 13 -4.00 -10.00 -1.84
N VAL A 14 -4.83 -8.98 -2.12
CA VAL A 14 -6.09 -8.76 -1.40
C VAL A 14 -7.06 -9.91 -1.62
N ILE A 15 -7.19 -10.41 -2.86
CA ILE A 15 -8.06 -11.55 -3.17
C ILE A 15 -7.61 -12.78 -2.37
N LYS A 16 -6.33 -13.12 -2.42
CA LYS A 16 -5.78 -14.27 -1.69
C LYS A 16 -5.98 -14.16 -0.17
N LEU A 17 -5.78 -12.98 0.39
CA LEU A 17 -5.96 -12.75 1.82
C LEU A 17 -7.42 -12.88 2.25
N ASN A 18 -8.35 -12.33 1.49
CA ASN A 18 -9.78 -12.48 1.78
C ASN A 18 -10.23 -13.94 1.69
N GLU A 19 -9.75 -14.69 0.71
CA GLU A 19 -10.02 -16.13 0.59
C GLU A 19 -9.48 -16.91 1.79
N SER A 20 -8.39 -16.48 2.39
CA SER A 20 -7.81 -17.13 3.58
C SER A 20 -8.37 -16.61 4.91
N GLY A 21 -9.37 -15.73 4.89
CA GLY A 21 -10.06 -15.23 6.08
C GLY A 21 -9.54 -13.90 6.64
N THR A 22 -8.53 -13.29 6.03
CA THR A 22 -8.07 -11.95 6.41
C THR A 22 -8.82 -10.90 5.61
N LYS A 23 -9.70 -10.15 6.27
CA LYS A 23 -10.53 -9.12 5.62
C LYS A 23 -9.70 -7.87 5.30
N VAL A 24 -9.54 -7.59 4.02
CA VAL A 24 -8.78 -6.44 3.52
C VAL A 24 -9.54 -5.79 2.38
N GLY A 25 -9.66 -4.46 2.41
CA GLY A 25 -10.16 -3.67 1.29
C GLY A 25 -9.01 -3.14 0.43
N LEU A 26 -9.31 -2.82 -0.81
CA LEU A 26 -8.35 -2.20 -1.73
C LEU A 26 -8.89 -0.87 -2.23
N ILE A 27 -8.05 0.14 -2.20
CA ILE A 27 -8.34 1.45 -2.79
C ILE A 27 -7.35 1.72 -3.91
N ASN A 28 -7.86 2.01 -5.10
CA ASN A 28 -7.08 2.51 -6.22
C ASN A 28 -6.88 4.01 -6.07
N LYS A 29 -5.67 4.43 -5.78
CA LYS A 29 -5.32 5.86 -5.68
C LYS A 29 -4.88 6.35 -7.06
N ALA A 30 -5.81 6.91 -7.80
CA ALA A 30 -5.58 7.32 -9.19
C ALA A 30 -4.79 8.63 -9.32
N THR A 31 -4.78 9.47 -8.27
CA THR A 31 -4.10 10.77 -8.26
C THR A 31 -3.13 10.87 -7.09
N LEU A 32 -2.02 11.57 -7.27
CA LEU A 32 -0.99 11.68 -6.24
C LEU A 32 -1.21 12.83 -5.27
N ASN A 33 -1.75 13.94 -5.74
CA ASN A 33 -1.82 15.20 -4.99
C ASN A 33 -3.22 15.58 -4.54
N VAL A 34 -4.23 14.76 -4.83
CA VAL A 34 -5.62 15.02 -4.46
C VAL A 34 -6.03 14.03 -3.39
N TYR A 35 -6.60 14.53 -2.31
CA TYR A 35 -7.10 13.73 -1.19
C TYR A 35 -8.61 13.88 -1.13
N ASP A 36 -9.33 12.84 -1.57
CA ASP A 36 -10.79 12.77 -1.47
C ASP A 36 -11.16 12.64 0.01
N GLU A 37 -11.84 13.63 0.55
CA GLU A 37 -12.20 13.67 1.98
C GLU A 37 -13.14 12.53 2.39
N THR A 38 -14.02 12.07 1.50
CA THR A 38 -14.88 10.90 1.78
C THR A 38 -14.03 9.64 1.97
N MET A 39 -13.05 9.42 1.10
CA MET A 39 -12.10 8.32 1.22
C MET A 39 -11.26 8.45 2.49
N MET A 40 -10.75 9.66 2.76
CA MET A 40 -9.92 9.91 3.93
C MET A 40 -10.66 9.62 5.23
N LYS A 41 -11.93 9.98 5.35
CA LYS A 41 -12.76 9.65 6.52
C LYS A 41 -12.87 8.15 6.74
N LYS A 42 -13.05 7.37 5.69
CA LYS A 42 -13.08 5.91 5.79
C LYS A 42 -11.75 5.34 6.25
N LEU A 43 -10.64 5.86 5.71
CA LEU A 43 -9.30 5.40 6.08
C LEU A 43 -8.93 5.74 7.51
N VAL A 44 -9.33 6.91 7.99
CA VAL A 44 -9.08 7.33 9.38
C VAL A 44 -9.75 6.38 10.38
N ALA A 45 -10.87 5.77 10.02
CA ALA A 45 -11.58 4.80 10.85
C ALA A 45 -11.03 3.36 10.73
N ALA A 46 -10.13 3.11 9.79
CA ALA A 46 -9.58 1.77 9.57
C ALA A 46 -8.59 1.37 10.67
N PRO A 47 -8.49 0.08 11.03
CA PRO A 47 -7.51 -0.39 12.00
C PRO A 47 -6.07 -0.33 11.48
N PHE A 48 -5.88 -0.42 10.17
CA PHE A 48 -4.58 -0.23 9.55
C PHE A 48 -4.72 0.28 8.12
N VAL A 49 -3.67 0.93 7.64
CA VAL A 49 -3.53 1.37 6.24
C VAL A 49 -2.13 1.02 5.75
N LEU A 50 -2.07 0.33 4.62
CA LEU A 50 -0.83 0.07 3.88
C LEU A 50 -0.90 0.79 2.53
N VAL A 51 0.11 1.57 2.22
CA VAL A 51 0.28 2.18 0.90
C VAL A 51 1.31 1.39 0.09
N VAL A 52 0.95 1.03 -1.13
CA VAL A 52 1.80 0.25 -2.04
C VAL A 52 2.04 1.08 -3.30
N GLU A 53 3.29 1.30 -3.65
CA GLU A 53 3.68 2.09 -4.81
C GLU A 53 4.95 1.57 -5.45
N GLY A 54 5.16 1.90 -6.74
CA GLY A 54 6.41 1.62 -7.45
C GLY A 54 7.48 2.70 -7.27
N PHE A 55 7.17 3.79 -6.57
CA PHE A 55 8.08 4.90 -6.31
C PHE A 55 9.00 4.60 -5.12
N ASN A 56 9.99 5.48 -4.92
CA ASN A 56 10.88 5.36 -3.78
C ASN A 56 10.11 5.47 -2.46
N VAL A 57 10.31 4.52 -1.56
CA VAL A 57 9.56 4.41 -0.31
C VAL A 57 9.75 5.64 0.61
N LYS A 58 10.87 6.33 0.48
CA LYS A 58 11.18 7.50 1.34
C LYS A 58 10.58 8.80 0.81
N THR A 59 10.39 8.91 -0.49
CA THR A 59 9.99 10.17 -1.15
C THR A 59 8.70 10.08 -1.97
N GLY A 60 8.13 8.90 -2.08
CA GLY A 60 6.90 8.67 -2.83
C GLY A 60 5.64 9.08 -2.08
N LEU A 61 4.50 8.63 -2.59
CA LEU A 61 3.18 8.94 -2.04
C LEU A 61 3.03 8.50 -0.59
N GLY A 62 3.53 7.31 -0.26
CA GLY A 62 3.29 6.71 1.06
C GLY A 62 3.81 7.55 2.22
N SER A 63 4.98 8.17 2.07
CA SER A 63 5.53 9.02 3.13
C SER A 63 4.68 10.28 3.37
N ARG A 64 4.12 10.86 2.31
CA ARG A 64 3.22 12.03 2.39
C ARG A 64 1.82 11.65 2.87
N PHE A 65 1.33 10.51 2.43
CA PHE A 65 -0.02 10.06 2.76
C PHE A 65 -0.18 9.76 4.24
N GLY A 66 0.83 9.18 4.87
CA GLY A 66 0.85 8.95 6.31
C GLY A 66 0.68 10.26 7.10
N THR A 67 1.36 11.31 6.68
CA THR A 67 1.23 12.64 7.27
C THR A 67 -0.21 13.17 7.15
N GLU A 68 -0.83 13.01 5.98
CA GLU A 68 -2.21 13.45 5.76
C GLU A 68 -3.22 12.67 6.61
N LEU A 69 -2.99 11.38 6.83
CA LEU A 69 -3.80 10.58 7.75
C LEU A 69 -3.66 11.07 9.20
N LEU A 70 -2.43 11.33 9.64
CA LEU A 70 -2.17 11.82 11.00
C LEU A 70 -2.82 13.17 11.26
N LYS A 71 -2.77 14.09 10.30
CA LYS A 71 -3.46 15.39 10.40
C LYS A 71 -4.96 15.26 10.62
N ARG A 72 -5.55 14.17 10.16
CA ARG A 72 -6.99 13.89 10.28
C ARG A 72 -7.34 13.00 11.48
N GLY A 73 -6.37 12.72 12.35
CA GLY A 73 -6.60 11.98 13.59
C GLY A 73 -6.53 10.46 13.46
N PHE A 74 -5.88 9.93 12.44
CA PHE A 74 -5.69 8.49 12.29
C PHE A 74 -4.91 7.91 13.47
N LYS A 75 -5.42 6.85 14.08
CA LYS A 75 -4.83 6.19 15.26
C LYS A 75 -4.49 4.72 15.01
N GLY A 76 -4.71 4.23 13.81
CA GLY A 76 -4.39 2.85 13.45
C GLY A 76 -2.91 2.64 13.16
N LYS A 77 -2.59 1.46 12.68
CA LYS A 77 -1.24 1.13 12.22
C LYS A 77 -1.05 1.59 10.78
N TYR A 78 0.09 2.16 10.49
CA TYR A 78 0.42 2.65 9.15
C TYR A 78 1.76 2.10 8.69
N ASN A 79 1.83 1.71 7.42
CA ASN A 79 3.09 1.45 6.75
C ASN A 79 2.95 1.78 5.25
N ASN A 80 4.08 1.99 4.61
CA ASN A 80 4.16 2.14 3.17
C ASN A 80 5.29 1.27 2.64
N ILE A 81 5.07 0.66 1.49
CA ILE A 81 6.07 -0.12 0.78
C ILE A 81 6.24 0.44 -0.63
N GLY A 82 7.47 0.44 -1.06
CA GLY A 82 7.87 0.99 -2.35
C GLY A 82 9.27 0.50 -2.69
N THR A 83 9.87 1.10 -3.69
CA THR A 83 11.25 0.79 -4.09
C THR A 83 12.21 1.22 -2.99
N ASN A 84 13.00 0.29 -2.47
CA ASN A 84 13.88 0.52 -1.33
C ASN A 84 15.30 -0.03 -1.50
N ARG A 85 15.59 -0.66 -2.63
CA ARG A 85 16.89 -1.27 -2.93
C ARG A 85 17.29 -0.94 -4.35
N GLU A 86 18.58 -0.80 -4.56
CA GLU A 86 19.15 -0.79 -5.91
C GLU A 86 19.09 -2.19 -6.49
N GLY A 87 18.86 -2.29 -7.80
CA GLY A 87 18.80 -3.58 -8.45
C GLY A 87 18.57 -3.47 -9.95
N SER A 88 18.78 -4.57 -10.62
CA SER A 88 18.55 -4.72 -12.05
C SER A 88 17.98 -6.11 -12.32
N GLY A 89 17.40 -6.29 -13.50
CA GLY A 89 16.80 -7.57 -13.89
C GLY A 89 15.42 -7.41 -14.50
N GLY A 90 14.75 -8.54 -14.74
CA GLY A 90 13.39 -8.55 -15.25
C GLY A 90 12.37 -8.00 -14.25
N LEU A 91 11.24 -7.56 -14.78
CA LEU A 91 10.19 -6.92 -13.96
C LEU A 91 9.78 -7.76 -12.75
N TRP A 92 9.50 -9.04 -12.94
CA TRP A 92 9.05 -9.92 -11.86
C TRP A 92 10.12 -10.16 -10.80
N GLN A 93 11.38 -10.28 -11.22
CA GLN A 93 12.50 -10.42 -10.31
C GLN A 93 12.70 -9.15 -9.48
N GLN A 94 12.57 -7.98 -10.10
CA GLN A 94 12.65 -6.70 -9.38
C GLN A 94 11.52 -6.54 -8.39
N MET A 95 10.29 -6.90 -8.76
CA MET A 95 9.16 -6.77 -7.85
C MET A 95 9.33 -7.67 -6.62
N GLY A 96 9.76 -8.91 -6.78
CA GLY A 96 10.05 -9.80 -5.65
C GLY A 96 11.20 -9.29 -4.79
N TYR A 97 12.26 -8.81 -5.41
CA TYR A 97 13.43 -8.25 -4.72
C TYR A 97 13.07 -7.03 -3.86
N GLN A 98 12.17 -6.18 -4.36
CA GLN A 98 11.69 -4.99 -3.64
C GLN A 98 10.58 -5.29 -2.63
N GLY A 99 10.07 -6.52 -2.60
CA GLY A 99 8.92 -6.88 -1.77
C GLY A 99 7.60 -6.34 -2.31
N LEU A 100 7.53 -6.06 -3.61
CA LEU A 100 6.36 -5.46 -4.28
C LEU A 100 5.58 -6.43 -5.15
N ASP A 101 5.90 -7.72 -5.09
CA ASP A 101 5.06 -8.76 -5.68
C ASP A 101 3.87 -9.09 -4.76
N SER A 102 2.97 -9.92 -5.23
CA SER A 102 1.79 -10.31 -4.48
C SER A 102 2.14 -10.89 -3.09
N ASP A 103 3.16 -11.74 -3.03
CA ASP A 103 3.58 -12.36 -1.77
C ASP A 103 4.17 -11.34 -0.80
N GLY A 104 5.01 -10.43 -1.28
CA GLY A 104 5.59 -9.35 -0.48
C GLY A 104 4.52 -8.40 0.07
N ILE A 105 3.54 -8.05 -0.75
CA ILE A 105 2.40 -7.22 -0.33
C ILE A 105 1.55 -7.95 0.71
N SER A 106 1.25 -9.22 0.49
CA SER A 106 0.50 -10.05 1.46
C SER A 106 1.20 -10.10 2.81
N LYS A 107 2.52 -10.28 2.80
CA LYS A 107 3.35 -10.30 4.01
C LYS A 107 3.30 -8.96 4.75
N ALA A 108 3.39 -7.85 4.03
CA ALA A 108 3.30 -6.51 4.62
C ALA A 108 1.92 -6.25 5.25
N ILE A 109 0.85 -6.70 4.61
CA ILE A 109 -0.51 -6.59 5.16
C ILE A 109 -0.65 -7.40 6.45
N LYS A 110 -0.19 -8.63 6.45
CA LYS A 110 -0.25 -9.50 7.64
C LYS A 110 0.52 -8.93 8.83
N ALA A 111 1.61 -8.22 8.56
CA ALA A 111 2.39 -7.57 9.62
C ALA A 111 1.62 -6.42 10.29
N LEU A 112 0.65 -5.81 9.61
CA LEU A 112 -0.18 -4.73 10.14
C LEU A 112 -1.50 -5.24 10.74
N ALA A 113 -2.03 -6.30 10.17
CA ALA A 113 -3.34 -6.83 10.58
C ALA A 113 -3.34 -7.46 11.98
#